data_6a1f29aaf9ba06c77de6eb2cc5cecc80
#
_entry.id   6a1f29aaf9ba06c77de6eb2cc5cecc80
#
_cell.length_a   1.000
_cell.length_b   1.000
_cell.length_c   1.000
_cell.angle_alpha   90.00
_cell.angle_beta   90.00
_cell.angle_gamma   90.00
#
_symmetry.space_group_name_H-M   'P 1'
#
loop_
_entity.id
_entity.type
_entity.pdbx_description
1 polymer ?
#
loop_
_entity_poly.entity_id
_entity_poly.type
_entity_poly.pdbx_seq_one_letter_code
_entity_poly.pdbx_strand_id
1 'polypeptide(L)'
;LIVISILRGVSHSIQTVKATQDGEDAPEEMSMVQAFFHWINTNKTIVALISIVIVASIAKLGWDSAVDVGIYTGYEPEQPIKFSHKLHAGTNGIDCNYCHSSASYSKSAGIPSPNLCMNCHTYIQEGPEYGKEEISKIYAALDFDPVTKSYGPNQKPIKWVKVHNLPDHVYFNHSQHVTVGKIACQKCHGPVEEYTVGKQHSSLTMGWCINCHRETKVQMTDNGYYDEIHKRLPENLKAQYLEDGTITVSELGGIECGKCHY
;
A
#
# COMPACT_ATOMS: atom_id res chain seq x y z
N LEU A 1 35.64 -12.98 -13.28
CA LEU A 1 37.06 -12.59 -13.18
C LEU A 1 37.99 -13.67 -13.83
N ILE A 2 37.90 -14.92 -13.38
CA ILE A 2 38.77 -16.03 -13.89
C ILE A 2 38.68 -16.21 -15.41
N VAL A 3 37.45 -16.26 -15.98
CA VAL A 3 37.27 -16.42 -17.44
C VAL A 3 37.86 -15.26 -18.22
N ILE A 4 37.72 -14.02 -17.75
CA ILE A 4 38.30 -12.84 -18.39
C ILE A 4 39.85 -12.90 -18.37
N SER A 5 40.43 -13.35 -17.26
CA SER A 5 41.88 -13.53 -17.13
C SER A 5 42.41 -14.59 -18.08
N ILE A 6 41.73 -15.73 -18.22
CA ILE A 6 42.10 -16.80 -19.17
C ILE A 6 41.99 -16.31 -20.61
N LEU A 7 40.89 -15.66 -20.99
CA LEU A 7 40.72 -15.14 -22.35
C LEU A 7 41.80 -14.11 -22.73
N ARG A 8 42.21 -13.25 -21.79
CA ARG A 8 43.31 -12.31 -21.98
C ARG A 8 44.66 -13.03 -22.16
N GLY A 9 44.95 -14.02 -21.33
CA GLY A 9 46.15 -14.80 -21.43
C GLY A 9 46.27 -15.48 -22.81
N VAL A 10 45.18 -16.07 -23.28
CA VAL A 10 45.14 -16.70 -24.62
C VAL A 10 45.29 -15.64 -25.72
N SER A 11 44.61 -14.50 -25.63
CA SER A 11 44.73 -13.41 -26.60
C SER A 11 46.16 -12.86 -26.68
N HIS A 12 46.81 -12.63 -25.54
CA HIS A 12 48.19 -12.17 -25.46
C HIS A 12 49.16 -13.20 -26.07
N SER A 13 48.99 -14.49 -25.75
CA SER A 13 49.81 -15.56 -26.32
C SER A 13 49.70 -15.63 -27.85
N ILE A 14 48.50 -15.46 -28.41
CA ILE A 14 48.29 -15.43 -29.87
C ILE A 14 48.97 -14.20 -30.48
N GLN A 15 48.88 -13.03 -29.85
CA GLN A 15 49.55 -11.80 -30.35
C GLN A 15 51.05 -11.93 -30.30
N THR A 16 51.61 -12.52 -29.24
CA THR A 16 53.05 -12.78 -29.12
C THR A 16 53.55 -13.70 -30.21
N VAL A 17 52.86 -14.81 -30.50
CA VAL A 17 53.22 -15.74 -31.57
C VAL A 17 53.15 -15.05 -32.91
N LYS A 18 52.13 -14.23 -33.15
CA LYS A 18 52.03 -13.48 -34.43
C LYS A 18 53.20 -12.47 -34.62
N ALA A 19 53.44 -11.66 -33.56
CA ALA A 19 54.54 -10.69 -33.57
C ALA A 19 55.93 -11.39 -33.85
N THR A 20 56.14 -12.55 -33.21
CA THR A 20 57.38 -13.35 -33.47
C THR A 20 57.49 -13.85 -34.92
N GLN A 21 56.40 -14.21 -35.58
CA GLN A 21 56.34 -14.61 -36.97
C GLN A 21 56.61 -13.44 -37.93
N ASP A 22 56.13 -12.25 -37.57
CA ASP A 22 56.22 -11.03 -38.36
C ASP A 22 57.58 -10.30 -38.13
N GLY A 23 58.42 -10.78 -37.19
CA GLY A 23 59.74 -10.21 -36.84
C GLY A 23 59.59 -8.89 -35.99
N GLU A 24 58.46 -8.70 -35.36
CA GLU A 24 58.19 -7.57 -34.51
C GLU A 24 58.43 -7.92 -33.03
N ASP A 25 58.65 -6.91 -32.18
CA ASP A 25 58.77 -7.09 -30.73
C ASP A 25 57.46 -7.54 -30.14
N ALA A 26 57.53 -8.48 -29.20
CA ALA A 26 56.35 -8.97 -28.51
C ALA A 26 55.64 -7.81 -27.73
N PRO A 27 54.33 -7.70 -27.83
CA PRO A 27 53.58 -6.64 -27.12
C PRO A 27 53.74 -6.76 -25.60
N GLU A 28 53.97 -5.65 -24.92
CA GLU A 28 54.06 -5.61 -23.46
C GLU A 28 52.72 -6.03 -22.83
N GLU A 29 52.77 -6.83 -21.77
CA GLU A 29 51.59 -7.28 -21.04
C GLU A 29 51.02 -6.13 -20.21
N MET A 30 49.92 -5.54 -20.68
CA MET A 30 49.23 -4.48 -19.95
C MET A 30 48.60 -5.01 -18.67
N SER A 31 48.74 -4.29 -17.55
CA SER A 31 48.01 -4.59 -16.32
C SER A 31 46.48 -4.51 -16.53
N MET A 32 45.71 -5.16 -15.67
CA MET A 32 44.22 -5.11 -15.72
C MET A 32 43.70 -3.66 -15.76
N VAL A 33 44.30 -2.78 -14.99
CA VAL A 33 43.93 -1.35 -14.90
C VAL A 33 44.26 -0.64 -16.21
N GLN A 34 45.47 -0.83 -16.77
CA GLN A 34 45.87 -0.23 -18.06
C GLN A 34 44.97 -0.70 -19.20
N ALA A 35 44.62 -1.99 -19.24
CA ALA A 35 43.72 -2.52 -20.26
C ALA A 35 42.28 -1.97 -20.12
N PHE A 36 41.80 -1.76 -18.92
CA PHE A 36 40.50 -1.12 -18.66
C PHE A 36 40.47 0.33 -19.17
N PHE A 37 41.46 1.13 -18.83
CA PHE A 37 41.58 2.51 -19.33
C PHE A 37 41.78 2.57 -20.84
N HIS A 38 42.57 1.65 -21.40
CA HIS A 38 42.73 1.54 -22.86
C HIS A 38 41.40 1.22 -23.55
N TRP A 39 40.63 0.25 -22.99
CA TRP A 39 39.30 -0.10 -23.50
C TRP A 39 38.32 1.09 -23.44
N ILE A 40 38.30 1.83 -22.33
CA ILE A 40 37.47 3.06 -22.17
C ILE A 40 37.84 4.07 -23.27
N ASN A 41 39.13 4.35 -23.47
CA ASN A 41 39.61 5.32 -24.45
C ASN A 41 39.30 4.91 -25.88
N THR A 42 39.35 3.62 -26.17
CA THR A 42 39.11 3.09 -27.51
C THR A 42 37.64 2.96 -27.85
N ASN A 43 36.78 2.70 -26.83
CA ASN A 43 35.37 2.43 -27.03
C ASN A 43 34.46 3.58 -26.49
N LYS A 44 34.83 4.82 -26.78
CA LYS A 44 34.16 6.02 -26.24
C LYS A 44 32.63 6.04 -26.41
N THR A 45 32.14 5.56 -27.57
CA THR A 45 30.71 5.50 -27.88
C THR A 45 30.00 4.51 -26.95
N ILE A 46 30.58 3.33 -26.75
CA ILE A 46 29.99 2.30 -25.86
C ILE A 46 29.99 2.79 -24.40
N VAL A 47 31.11 3.39 -23.97
CA VAL A 47 31.22 3.98 -22.62
C VAL A 47 30.20 5.08 -22.43
N ALA A 48 30.02 5.96 -23.42
CA ALA A 48 29.02 7.01 -23.36
C ALA A 48 27.61 6.44 -23.24
N LEU A 49 27.27 5.41 -24.03
CA LEU A 49 25.93 4.76 -23.94
C LEU A 49 25.70 4.11 -22.57
N ILE A 50 26.71 3.38 -22.07
CA ILE A 50 26.62 2.77 -20.72
C ILE A 50 26.45 3.87 -19.65
N SER A 51 27.20 4.97 -19.75
CA SER A 51 27.10 6.09 -18.81
C SER A 51 25.71 6.73 -18.84
N ILE A 52 25.13 6.92 -20.02
CA ILE A 52 23.77 7.45 -20.17
C ILE A 52 22.76 6.52 -19.50
N VAL A 53 22.86 5.20 -19.71
CA VAL A 53 21.96 4.21 -19.08
C VAL A 53 22.10 4.24 -17.56
N ILE A 54 23.32 4.32 -17.03
CA ILE A 54 23.58 4.41 -15.59
C ILE A 54 22.98 5.70 -15.02
N VAL A 55 23.22 6.85 -15.64
CA VAL A 55 22.68 8.13 -15.20
C VAL A 55 21.16 8.13 -15.25
N ALA A 56 20.56 7.63 -16.33
CA ALA A 56 19.11 7.51 -16.45
C ALA A 56 18.52 6.58 -15.37
N SER A 57 19.19 5.48 -15.06
CA SER A 57 18.76 4.55 -14.00
C SER A 57 18.83 5.20 -12.62
N ILE A 58 19.91 5.92 -12.32
CA ILE A 58 20.04 6.67 -11.05
C ILE A 58 18.98 7.77 -10.96
N ALA A 59 18.76 8.53 -12.03
CA ALA A 59 17.74 9.56 -12.10
C ALA A 59 16.34 8.98 -11.88
N LYS A 60 16.04 7.82 -12.49
CA LYS A 60 14.77 7.11 -12.28
C LYS A 60 14.60 6.68 -10.82
N LEU A 61 15.60 6.05 -10.23
CA LEU A 61 15.56 5.64 -8.82
C LEU A 61 15.35 6.83 -7.88
N GLY A 62 16.04 7.94 -8.14
CA GLY A 62 15.86 9.19 -7.39
C GLY A 62 14.46 9.77 -7.53
N TRP A 63 13.92 9.74 -8.76
CA TRP A 63 12.55 10.18 -9.04
C TRP A 63 11.53 9.30 -8.32
N ASP A 64 11.62 7.98 -8.44
CA ASP A 64 10.70 7.04 -7.81
C ASP A 64 10.72 7.26 -6.27
N SER A 65 11.92 7.37 -5.67
CA SER A 65 12.04 7.66 -4.24
C SER A 65 11.43 9.02 -3.83
N ALA A 66 11.55 10.03 -4.67
CA ALA A 66 10.98 11.35 -4.38
C ALA A 66 9.46 11.38 -4.48
N VAL A 67 8.90 10.65 -5.45
CA VAL A 67 7.44 10.53 -5.65
C VAL A 67 6.80 9.71 -4.53
N ASP A 68 7.51 8.74 -3.97
CA ASP A 68 7.02 7.89 -2.88
C ASP A 68 7.05 8.57 -1.50
N VAL A 69 7.59 9.77 -1.39
CA VAL A 69 7.57 10.54 -0.13
C VAL A 69 6.12 10.84 0.27
N GLY A 70 5.73 10.35 1.45
CA GLY A 70 4.37 10.50 1.98
C GLY A 70 3.37 9.43 1.51
N ILE A 71 3.82 8.45 0.72
CA ILE A 71 3.01 7.28 0.35
C ILE A 71 3.36 6.13 1.29
N TYR A 72 2.35 5.63 1.99
CA TYR A 72 2.54 4.61 3.04
C TYR A 72 2.04 3.23 2.63
N THR A 73 1.98 2.93 1.33
CA THR A 73 1.61 1.58 0.85
C THR A 73 2.53 0.52 1.44
N GLY A 74 1.94 -0.51 2.04
CA GLY A 74 2.68 -1.57 2.72
C GLY A 74 3.11 -1.22 4.15
N TYR A 75 2.77 -0.03 4.67
CA TYR A 75 3.04 0.30 6.07
C TYR A 75 2.29 -0.65 7.01
N GLU A 76 3.06 -1.39 7.79
CA GLU A 76 2.61 -2.47 8.67
C GLU A 76 3.28 -2.32 10.04
N PRO A 77 2.80 -1.36 10.87
CA PRO A 77 3.40 -1.10 12.16
C PRO A 77 3.10 -2.18 13.18
N GLU A 78 4.02 -2.41 14.11
CA GLU A 78 3.75 -3.23 15.28
C GLU A 78 2.66 -2.58 16.15
N GLN A 79 1.69 -3.39 16.56
CA GLN A 79 0.57 -2.96 17.39
C GLN A 79 0.78 -3.37 18.86
N PRO A 80 0.21 -2.60 19.82
CA PRO A 80 0.33 -2.94 21.25
C PRO A 80 -0.24 -4.31 21.60
N ILE A 81 -1.24 -4.75 20.85
CA ILE A 81 -1.83 -6.10 20.91
C ILE A 81 -1.79 -6.69 19.51
N LYS A 82 -1.24 -7.87 19.34
CA LYS A 82 -1.23 -8.59 18.07
C LYS A 82 -2.63 -9.09 17.79
N PHE A 83 -3.31 -8.38 16.88
CA PHE A 83 -4.66 -8.72 16.45
C PHE A 83 -4.64 -9.26 15.01
N SER A 84 -5.14 -10.47 14.82
CA SER A 84 -5.21 -11.12 13.51
C SER A 84 -6.61 -10.94 12.90
N HIS A 85 -6.71 -10.11 11.85
CA HIS A 85 -7.93 -10.02 11.04
C HIS A 85 -8.21 -11.35 10.33
N LYS A 86 -7.16 -12.06 9.90
CA LYS A 86 -7.27 -13.38 9.30
C LYS A 86 -8.03 -14.37 10.19
N LEU A 87 -7.74 -14.37 11.49
CA LEU A 87 -8.44 -15.25 12.42
C LEU A 87 -9.89 -14.80 12.63
N HIS A 88 -10.12 -13.51 12.87
CA HIS A 88 -11.45 -13.00 13.22
C HIS A 88 -12.39 -12.88 12.02
N ALA A 89 -11.98 -12.17 10.97
CA ALA A 89 -12.81 -11.95 9.80
C ALA A 89 -12.69 -13.08 8.78
N GLY A 90 -11.47 -13.61 8.55
CA GLY A 90 -11.24 -14.69 7.58
C GLY A 90 -11.75 -16.04 8.09
N THR A 91 -11.18 -16.56 9.16
CA THR A 91 -11.48 -17.91 9.65
C THR A 91 -12.84 -17.99 10.35
N ASN A 92 -13.14 -17.02 11.22
CA ASN A 92 -14.38 -17.01 12.03
C ASN A 92 -15.55 -16.30 11.34
N GLY A 93 -15.32 -15.63 10.17
CA GLY A 93 -16.36 -14.98 9.39
C GLY A 93 -17.04 -13.80 10.08
N ILE A 94 -16.36 -13.12 11.03
CA ILE A 94 -16.92 -11.95 11.72
C ILE A 94 -16.94 -10.78 10.75
N ASP A 95 -18.14 -10.21 10.54
CA ASP A 95 -18.35 -9.06 9.64
C ASP A 95 -17.55 -7.83 10.08
N CYS A 96 -17.02 -7.08 9.09
CA CYS A 96 -16.23 -5.86 9.34
C CYS A 96 -16.99 -4.84 10.20
N ASN A 97 -18.28 -4.67 9.94
CA ASN A 97 -19.15 -3.71 10.65
C ASN A 97 -19.43 -4.13 12.09
N TYR A 98 -19.22 -5.38 12.48
CA TYR A 98 -19.33 -5.77 13.89
C TYR A 98 -18.34 -5.01 14.76
N CYS A 99 -17.12 -4.84 14.28
CA CYS A 99 -16.05 -4.11 14.98
C CYS A 99 -15.94 -2.65 14.53
N HIS A 100 -16.14 -2.36 13.25
CA HIS A 100 -16.00 -1.04 12.63
C HIS A 100 -17.37 -0.43 12.28
N SER A 101 -18.35 -0.57 13.16
CA SER A 101 -19.75 -0.11 12.93
C SER A 101 -19.86 1.36 12.54
N SER A 102 -18.97 2.22 13.07
CA SER A 102 -18.95 3.65 12.74
C SER A 102 -18.62 3.96 11.28
N ALA A 103 -18.06 3.02 10.53
CA ALA A 103 -17.83 3.18 9.09
C ALA A 103 -19.14 3.44 8.32
N SER A 104 -20.26 2.91 8.81
CA SER A 104 -21.57 3.04 8.15
C SER A 104 -22.28 4.37 8.40
N TYR A 105 -21.92 5.13 9.44
CA TYR A 105 -22.63 6.35 9.81
C TYR A 105 -21.73 7.54 10.17
N SER A 106 -20.42 7.34 10.21
CA SER A 106 -19.46 8.38 10.56
C SER A 106 -18.42 8.60 9.47
N LYS A 107 -17.75 9.75 9.55
CA LYS A 107 -16.58 10.06 8.74
C LYS A 107 -15.42 9.09 9.03
N SER A 108 -15.26 8.62 10.27
CA SER A 108 -14.18 7.74 10.70
C SER A 108 -14.74 6.35 11.04
N ALA A 109 -14.13 5.30 10.50
CA ALA A 109 -14.52 3.92 10.83
C ALA A 109 -14.26 3.56 12.28
N GLY A 110 -13.28 4.22 12.90
CA GLY A 110 -12.90 3.98 14.29
C GLY A 110 -12.23 2.63 14.54
N ILE A 111 -11.64 2.52 15.71
CA ILE A 111 -11.19 1.26 16.30
C ILE A 111 -12.15 0.93 17.43
N PRO A 112 -12.66 -0.30 17.55
CA PRO A 112 -13.62 -0.65 18.56
C PRO A 112 -13.04 -0.48 19.98
N SER A 113 -13.92 -0.15 20.92
CA SER A 113 -13.57 -0.16 22.34
C SER A 113 -13.12 -1.57 22.77
N PRO A 114 -12.15 -1.71 23.69
CA PRO A 114 -11.76 -3.00 24.25
C PRO A 114 -12.91 -3.81 24.83
N ASN A 115 -13.99 -3.14 25.29
CA ASN A 115 -15.19 -3.82 25.77
C ASN A 115 -15.88 -4.66 24.71
N LEU A 116 -15.78 -4.28 23.43
CA LEU A 116 -16.34 -5.10 22.34
C LEU A 116 -15.60 -6.46 22.24
N CYS A 117 -14.31 -6.48 22.45
CA CYS A 117 -13.51 -7.71 22.47
C CYS A 117 -14.03 -8.67 23.56
N MET A 118 -14.49 -8.13 24.68
CA MET A 118 -14.98 -8.90 25.82
C MET A 118 -16.30 -9.64 25.57
N ASN A 119 -17.04 -9.30 24.49
CA ASN A 119 -18.21 -10.09 24.12
C ASN A 119 -17.88 -11.58 23.90
N CYS A 120 -16.67 -11.85 23.42
CA CYS A 120 -16.16 -13.20 23.23
C CYS A 120 -15.05 -13.54 24.23
N HIS A 121 -14.11 -12.62 24.46
CA HIS A 121 -12.93 -12.88 25.28
C HIS A 121 -13.16 -12.94 26.80
N THR A 122 -14.35 -12.64 27.26
CA THR A 122 -14.77 -13.01 28.63
C THR A 122 -14.72 -14.53 28.84
N TYR A 123 -14.93 -15.32 27.79
CA TYR A 123 -14.96 -16.78 27.83
C TYR A 123 -13.82 -17.41 27.04
N ILE A 124 -13.43 -16.82 25.91
CA ILE A 124 -12.32 -17.28 25.06
C ILE A 124 -11.04 -16.59 25.57
N GLN A 125 -10.35 -17.27 26.48
CA GLN A 125 -9.17 -16.72 27.18
C GLN A 125 -7.84 -17.10 26.53
N GLU A 126 -7.88 -17.91 25.48
CA GLU A 126 -6.71 -18.39 24.75
C GLU A 126 -7.02 -18.42 23.25
N GLY A 127 -6.09 -17.93 22.45
CA GLY A 127 -6.18 -17.95 20.99
C GLY A 127 -5.23 -18.98 20.36
N PRO A 128 -5.56 -19.50 19.17
CA PRO A 128 -4.74 -20.51 18.51
C PRO A 128 -3.40 -19.96 18.01
N GLU A 129 -3.31 -18.67 17.75
CA GLU A 129 -2.14 -18.04 17.13
C GLU A 129 -1.17 -17.44 18.16
N TYR A 130 -1.69 -16.76 19.19
CA TYR A 130 -0.89 -16.03 20.18
C TYR A 130 -1.13 -16.49 21.63
N GLY A 131 -1.85 -17.58 21.82
CA GLY A 131 -2.12 -18.13 23.16
C GLY A 131 -2.89 -17.16 24.06
N LYS A 132 -2.50 -17.12 25.33
CA LYS A 132 -3.11 -16.26 26.37
C LYS A 132 -2.50 -14.87 26.42
N GLU A 133 -1.31 -14.67 25.89
CA GLU A 133 -0.50 -13.47 26.11
C GLU A 133 -1.21 -12.21 25.58
N GLU A 134 -1.66 -12.24 24.34
CA GLU A 134 -2.28 -11.05 23.72
C GLU A 134 -3.66 -10.75 24.30
N ILE A 135 -4.41 -11.77 24.69
CA ILE A 135 -5.72 -11.60 25.37
C ILE A 135 -5.52 -11.01 26.76
N SER A 136 -4.48 -11.41 27.49
CA SER A 136 -4.16 -10.84 28.80
C SER A 136 -3.90 -9.33 28.76
N LYS A 137 -3.40 -8.80 27.65
CA LYS A 137 -3.23 -7.36 27.46
C LYS A 137 -4.58 -6.61 27.38
N ILE A 138 -5.63 -7.25 26.82
CA ILE A 138 -7.00 -6.71 26.84
C ILE A 138 -7.50 -6.66 28.28
N TYR A 139 -7.30 -7.73 29.05
CA TYR A 139 -7.68 -7.78 30.45
C TYR A 139 -6.98 -6.71 31.29
N ALA A 140 -5.67 -6.55 31.08
CA ALA A 140 -4.89 -5.51 31.75
C ALA A 140 -5.37 -4.09 31.38
N ALA A 141 -5.78 -3.86 30.12
CA ALA A 141 -6.34 -2.57 29.69
C ALA A 141 -7.69 -2.28 30.33
N LEU A 142 -8.52 -3.30 30.56
CA LEU A 142 -9.85 -3.18 31.14
C LEU A 142 -9.89 -3.37 32.65
N ASP A 143 -8.74 -3.62 33.29
CA ASP A 143 -8.68 -4.00 34.71
C ASP A 143 -9.64 -5.18 35.01
N PHE A 144 -9.62 -6.20 34.12
CA PHE A 144 -10.56 -7.32 34.14
C PHE A 144 -9.93 -8.55 34.78
N ASP A 145 -10.60 -9.10 35.76
CA ASP A 145 -10.24 -10.40 36.39
C ASP A 145 -10.96 -11.54 35.66
N PRO A 146 -10.24 -12.41 34.94
CA PRO A 146 -10.84 -13.51 34.19
C PRO A 146 -11.41 -14.63 35.09
N VAL A 147 -11.05 -14.69 36.38
CA VAL A 147 -11.58 -15.67 37.33
C VAL A 147 -12.93 -15.24 37.85
N THR A 148 -12.99 -14.04 38.40
CA THR A 148 -14.24 -13.46 38.96
C THR A 148 -15.13 -12.84 37.89
N LYS A 149 -14.61 -12.65 36.67
CA LYS A 149 -15.29 -11.97 35.53
C LYS A 149 -15.78 -10.57 35.90
N SER A 150 -15.00 -9.85 36.67
CA SER A 150 -15.33 -8.50 37.16
C SER A 150 -14.34 -7.47 36.64
N TYR A 151 -14.80 -6.23 36.53
CA TYR A 151 -14.01 -5.08 36.08
C TYR A 151 -13.59 -4.25 37.27
N GLY A 152 -12.32 -3.87 37.31
CA GLY A 152 -11.80 -2.92 38.29
C GLY A 152 -11.91 -1.46 37.83
N PRO A 153 -11.53 -0.51 38.69
CA PRO A 153 -11.63 0.93 38.43
C PRO A 153 -10.49 1.51 37.58
N ASN A 154 -9.39 0.76 37.35
CA ASN A 154 -8.14 1.28 36.76
C ASN A 154 -8.06 1.01 35.24
N GLN A 155 -9.16 1.17 34.54
CA GLN A 155 -9.21 0.94 33.09
C GLN A 155 -8.35 1.95 32.31
N LYS A 156 -7.67 1.50 31.26
CA LYS A 156 -6.80 2.30 30.40
C LYS A 156 -7.09 2.04 28.94
N PRO A 157 -7.07 3.08 28.08
CA PRO A 157 -7.25 2.90 26.64
C PRO A 157 -6.04 2.16 26.02
N ILE A 158 -6.32 1.29 25.06
CA ILE A 158 -5.27 0.71 24.20
C ILE A 158 -4.85 1.76 23.18
N LYS A 159 -3.55 2.09 23.15
CA LYS A 159 -2.99 3.08 22.22
C LYS A 159 -2.59 2.42 20.90
N TRP A 160 -3.57 2.16 20.06
CA TRP A 160 -3.34 1.61 18.73
C TRP A 160 -2.53 2.55 17.84
N VAL A 161 -1.63 1.97 17.05
CA VAL A 161 -0.89 2.72 16.02
C VAL A 161 -1.77 2.85 14.78
N LYS A 162 -1.97 4.10 14.33
CA LYS A 162 -2.80 4.39 13.15
C LYS A 162 -2.09 3.90 11.88
N VAL A 163 -2.71 2.99 11.15
CA VAL A 163 -2.17 2.40 9.91
C VAL A 163 -2.47 3.29 8.71
N HIS A 164 -3.73 3.69 8.54
CA HIS A 164 -4.18 4.53 7.42
C HIS A 164 -4.20 5.99 7.84
N ASN A 165 -3.47 6.82 7.13
CA ASN A 165 -3.39 8.25 7.40
C ASN A 165 -3.55 9.05 6.12
N LEU A 166 -4.40 10.08 6.18
CA LEU A 166 -4.52 11.10 5.15
C LEU A 166 -3.96 12.42 5.71
N PRO A 167 -3.41 13.30 4.86
CA PRO A 167 -3.01 14.65 5.27
C PRO A 167 -4.20 15.42 5.85
N ASP A 168 -3.94 16.33 6.81
CA ASP A 168 -4.99 17.05 7.54
C ASP A 168 -5.91 17.88 6.65
N HIS A 169 -5.40 18.33 5.49
CA HIS A 169 -6.16 19.10 4.51
C HIS A 169 -7.05 18.24 3.60
N VAL A 170 -7.12 16.92 3.83
CA VAL A 170 -7.94 15.99 3.05
C VAL A 170 -9.13 15.51 3.86
N TYR A 171 -10.32 15.80 3.35
CA TYR A 171 -11.57 15.28 3.90
C TYR A 171 -11.90 13.94 3.27
N PHE A 172 -12.16 12.95 4.11
CA PHE A 172 -12.67 11.64 3.70
C PHE A 172 -13.80 11.21 4.67
N ASN A 173 -14.87 10.68 4.10
CA ASN A 173 -16.02 10.22 4.89
C ASN A 173 -16.37 8.77 4.57
N HIS A 174 -16.16 7.86 5.53
CA HIS A 174 -16.50 6.45 5.36
C HIS A 174 -17.97 6.22 5.06
N SER A 175 -18.89 6.87 5.77
CA SER A 175 -20.32 6.63 5.57
C SER A 175 -20.79 6.99 4.15
N GLN A 176 -20.18 8.01 3.54
CA GLN A 176 -20.47 8.38 2.17
C GLN A 176 -20.04 7.30 1.17
N HIS A 177 -18.90 6.63 1.43
CA HIS A 177 -18.38 5.57 0.56
C HIS A 177 -19.05 4.22 0.84
N VAL A 178 -19.18 3.85 2.11
CA VAL A 178 -19.70 2.53 2.53
C VAL A 178 -21.22 2.45 2.40
N THR A 179 -21.95 3.41 2.99
CA THR A 179 -23.40 3.36 3.04
C THR A 179 -24.05 3.93 1.78
N VAL A 180 -23.59 5.08 1.31
CA VAL A 180 -24.16 5.73 0.13
C VAL A 180 -23.60 5.13 -1.15
N GLY A 181 -22.28 5.02 -1.24
CA GLY A 181 -21.59 4.49 -2.42
C GLY A 181 -21.62 2.96 -2.55
N LYS A 182 -21.99 2.23 -1.48
CA LYS A 182 -21.98 0.76 -1.41
C LYS A 182 -20.61 0.15 -1.80
N ILE A 183 -19.53 0.87 -1.52
CA ILE A 183 -18.17 0.42 -1.83
C ILE A 183 -17.74 -0.61 -0.77
N ALA A 184 -17.27 -1.77 -1.23
CA ALA A 184 -16.74 -2.80 -0.36
C ALA A 184 -15.45 -2.36 0.34
N CYS A 185 -15.27 -2.75 1.59
CA CYS A 185 -14.12 -2.39 2.42
C CYS A 185 -12.79 -2.74 1.73
N GLN A 186 -12.74 -3.90 1.07
CA GLN A 186 -11.57 -4.42 0.37
C GLN A 186 -11.10 -3.54 -0.80
N LYS A 187 -11.97 -2.71 -1.37
CA LYS A 187 -11.59 -1.81 -2.47
C LYS A 187 -10.47 -0.84 -2.05
N CYS A 188 -10.50 -0.41 -0.78
CA CYS A 188 -9.52 0.52 -0.22
C CYS A 188 -8.50 -0.19 0.68
N HIS A 189 -8.96 -1.13 1.51
CA HIS A 189 -8.16 -1.80 2.53
C HIS A 189 -7.51 -3.10 2.07
N GLY A 190 -7.83 -3.59 0.85
CA GLY A 190 -7.36 -4.88 0.36
C GLY A 190 -8.04 -6.06 1.05
N PRO A 191 -7.55 -7.29 0.86
CA PRO A 191 -8.11 -8.50 1.47
C PRO A 191 -7.74 -8.59 2.96
N VAL A 192 -8.35 -7.73 3.79
CA VAL A 192 -8.04 -7.59 5.23
C VAL A 192 -8.27 -8.91 5.96
N GLU A 193 -9.24 -9.70 5.52
CA GLU A 193 -9.54 -11.04 6.02
C GLU A 193 -8.40 -12.06 5.83
N GLU A 194 -7.37 -11.70 5.09
CA GLU A 194 -6.16 -12.51 4.92
C GLU A 194 -4.99 -12.00 5.77
N TYR A 195 -5.12 -10.82 6.42
CA TYR A 195 -4.02 -10.17 7.13
C TYR A 195 -3.90 -10.63 8.57
N THR A 196 -2.73 -11.15 8.91
CA THR A 196 -2.33 -11.39 10.30
C THR A 196 -1.99 -10.09 11.02
N VAL A 197 -1.31 -9.18 10.32
CA VAL A 197 -1.03 -7.82 10.79
C VAL A 197 -1.69 -6.81 9.86
N GLY A 198 -2.33 -5.79 10.42
CA GLY A 198 -2.99 -4.77 9.63
C GLY A 198 -1.99 -3.87 8.90
N LYS A 199 -2.18 -3.67 7.60
CA LYS A 199 -1.31 -2.85 6.76
C LYS A 199 -2.08 -1.94 5.82
N GLN A 200 -1.45 -0.86 5.39
CA GLN A 200 -2.00 -0.01 4.35
C GLN A 200 -1.84 -0.67 2.98
N HIS A 201 -2.95 -0.99 2.33
CA HIS A 201 -2.98 -1.65 1.02
C HIS A 201 -2.88 -0.63 -0.13
N SER A 202 -3.79 0.32 -0.17
CA SER A 202 -3.86 1.31 -1.24
C SER A 202 -2.97 2.51 -0.96
N SER A 203 -2.50 3.17 -2.02
CA SER A 203 -1.62 4.35 -1.89
C SER A 203 -2.32 5.53 -1.23
N LEU A 204 -3.65 5.63 -1.37
CA LEU A 204 -4.48 6.73 -0.87
C LEU A 204 -4.02 8.11 -1.37
N THR A 205 -3.33 8.14 -2.51
CA THR A 205 -2.93 9.38 -3.17
C THR A 205 -4.12 10.08 -3.83
N MET A 206 -4.01 11.38 -4.09
CA MET A 206 -5.03 12.13 -4.82
C MET A 206 -5.36 11.48 -6.18
N GLY A 207 -4.33 11.06 -6.94
CA GLY A 207 -4.53 10.38 -8.22
C GLY A 207 -5.30 9.07 -8.09
N TRP A 208 -5.04 8.29 -7.05
CA TRP A 208 -5.77 7.05 -6.76
C TRP A 208 -7.26 7.31 -6.50
N CYS A 209 -7.58 8.32 -5.70
CA CYS A 209 -8.97 8.71 -5.41
C CYS A 209 -9.68 9.21 -6.68
N ILE A 210 -9.04 10.10 -7.45
CA ILE A 210 -9.60 10.66 -8.69
C ILE A 210 -9.86 9.56 -9.72
N ASN A 211 -8.95 8.61 -9.90
CA ASN A 211 -9.15 7.51 -10.83
C ASN A 211 -10.34 6.64 -10.43
N CYS A 212 -10.46 6.32 -9.14
CA CYS A 212 -11.62 5.61 -8.62
C CYS A 212 -12.93 6.37 -8.91
N HIS A 213 -12.97 7.68 -8.68
CA HIS A 213 -14.15 8.51 -8.93
C HIS A 213 -14.50 8.65 -10.42
N ARG A 214 -13.52 8.54 -11.31
CA ARG A 214 -13.76 8.54 -12.77
C ARG A 214 -14.37 7.23 -13.26
N GLU A 215 -14.05 6.13 -12.63
CA GLU A 215 -14.47 4.80 -13.05
C GLU A 215 -15.70 4.28 -12.30
N THR A 216 -15.92 4.76 -11.07
CA THR A 216 -16.99 4.24 -10.22
C THR A 216 -18.34 4.81 -10.66
N LYS A 217 -19.25 3.90 -10.97
CA LYS A 217 -20.64 4.20 -11.26
C LYS A 217 -21.41 4.42 -9.96
N VAL A 218 -22.25 5.44 -9.97
CA VAL A 218 -23.09 5.76 -8.81
C VAL A 218 -24.32 4.87 -8.81
N GLN A 219 -24.63 4.28 -7.66
CA GLN A 219 -25.88 3.53 -7.47
C GLN A 219 -27.02 4.50 -7.20
N MET A 220 -27.74 4.86 -8.26
CA MET A 220 -28.88 5.79 -8.19
C MET A 220 -30.18 5.08 -7.78
N THR A 221 -30.34 3.80 -8.14
CA THR A 221 -31.58 3.04 -7.89
C THR A 221 -31.63 2.59 -6.42
N ASP A 222 -32.81 2.74 -5.80
CA ASP A 222 -33.06 2.34 -4.40
C ASP A 222 -32.09 2.96 -3.39
N ASN A 223 -31.61 4.18 -3.69
CA ASN A 223 -30.71 4.93 -2.84
C ASN A 223 -31.28 6.30 -2.50
N GLY A 224 -31.97 6.38 -1.36
CA GLY A 224 -32.68 7.59 -0.93
C GLY A 224 -31.81 8.84 -0.83
N TYR A 225 -30.49 8.70 -0.68
CA TYR A 225 -29.56 9.82 -0.73
C TYR A 225 -29.55 10.48 -2.11
N TYR A 226 -29.62 9.69 -3.18
CA TYR A 226 -29.62 10.19 -4.55
C TYR A 226 -31.00 10.56 -5.10
N ASP A 227 -32.08 10.13 -4.47
CA ASP A 227 -33.43 10.45 -4.93
C ASP A 227 -33.67 11.96 -5.07
N GLU A 228 -33.22 12.76 -4.10
CA GLU A 228 -33.31 14.22 -4.14
C GLU A 228 -32.30 14.85 -5.10
N ILE A 229 -31.12 14.26 -5.25
CA ILE A 229 -30.10 14.72 -6.22
C ILE A 229 -30.60 14.46 -7.63
N HIS A 230 -31.18 13.28 -7.89
CA HIS A 230 -31.71 12.90 -9.19
C HIS A 230 -32.78 13.87 -9.68
N LYS A 231 -33.67 14.36 -8.80
CA LYS A 231 -34.64 15.38 -9.13
C LYS A 231 -34.02 16.72 -9.58
N ARG A 232 -32.81 17.01 -9.13
CA ARG A 232 -32.10 18.28 -9.37
C ARG A 232 -31.04 18.20 -10.46
N LEU A 233 -30.80 17.02 -11.04
CA LEU A 233 -29.83 16.86 -12.11
C LEU A 233 -30.22 17.67 -13.35
N PRO A 234 -29.26 18.28 -14.04
CA PRO A 234 -29.46 18.86 -15.37
C PRO A 234 -30.04 17.85 -16.35
N GLU A 235 -30.90 18.30 -17.26
CA GLU A 235 -31.60 17.42 -18.18
C GLU A 235 -30.64 16.63 -19.12
N ASN A 236 -29.49 17.18 -19.48
CA ASN A 236 -28.47 16.46 -20.22
C ASN A 236 -27.87 15.28 -19.46
N LEU A 237 -27.65 15.42 -18.16
CA LEU A 237 -27.17 14.31 -17.31
C LEU A 237 -28.28 13.29 -17.04
N LYS A 238 -29.54 13.76 -16.85
CA LYS A 238 -30.68 12.85 -16.76
C LYS A 238 -30.87 12.03 -18.03
N ALA A 239 -30.74 12.66 -19.21
CA ALA A 239 -30.84 11.98 -20.49
C ALA A 239 -29.76 10.91 -20.63
N GLN A 240 -28.51 11.22 -20.30
CA GLN A 240 -27.40 10.28 -20.31
C GLN A 240 -27.65 9.10 -19.35
N TYR A 241 -28.08 9.39 -18.12
CA TYR A 241 -28.41 8.36 -17.13
C TYR A 241 -29.56 7.45 -17.60
N LEU A 242 -30.59 8.02 -18.23
CA LEU A 242 -31.72 7.26 -18.79
C LEU A 242 -31.32 6.43 -20.01
N GLU A 243 -30.34 6.88 -20.79
CA GLU A 243 -29.89 6.18 -21.99
C GLU A 243 -29.04 4.95 -21.66
N ASP A 244 -28.02 5.10 -20.80
CA ASP A 244 -27.09 4.03 -20.44
C ASP A 244 -27.30 3.47 -19.02
N GLY A 245 -28.19 4.06 -18.22
CA GLY A 245 -28.51 3.66 -16.87
C GLY A 245 -27.38 3.88 -15.86
N THR A 246 -26.35 4.65 -16.24
CA THR A 246 -25.15 4.84 -15.42
C THR A 246 -24.63 6.26 -15.43
N ILE A 247 -24.23 6.74 -14.26
CA ILE A 247 -23.53 7.99 -14.05
C ILE A 247 -22.32 7.74 -13.16
N THR A 248 -21.17 8.31 -13.50
CA THR A 248 -19.97 8.18 -12.67
C THR A 248 -19.94 9.23 -11.56
N VAL A 249 -19.18 8.96 -10.52
CA VAL A 249 -18.94 9.93 -9.43
C VAL A 249 -18.33 11.22 -9.97
N SER A 250 -17.46 11.11 -10.98
CA SER A 250 -16.84 12.26 -11.68
C SER A 250 -17.89 13.17 -12.33
N GLU A 251 -18.88 12.60 -13.02
CA GLU A 251 -19.96 13.35 -13.69
C GLU A 251 -20.88 14.07 -12.71
N LEU A 252 -20.99 13.58 -11.47
CA LEU A 252 -21.67 14.26 -10.37
C LEU A 252 -20.79 15.29 -9.64
N GLY A 253 -19.63 15.65 -10.19
CA GLY A 253 -18.71 16.63 -9.59
C GLY A 253 -17.86 16.04 -8.44
N GLY A 254 -17.76 14.72 -8.31
CA GLY A 254 -16.99 14.07 -7.25
C GLY A 254 -15.48 14.20 -7.37
N ILE A 255 -14.97 14.86 -8.44
CA ILE A 255 -13.55 15.18 -8.62
C ILE A 255 -13.23 16.67 -8.44
N GLU A 256 -14.22 17.48 -8.05
CA GLU A 256 -14.00 18.89 -7.74
C GLU A 256 -13.14 19.03 -6.48
N CYS A 257 -12.17 19.96 -6.49
CA CYS A 257 -11.20 20.13 -5.40
C CYS A 257 -11.85 20.27 -4.03
N GLY A 258 -12.92 21.07 -3.91
CA GLY A 258 -13.63 21.31 -2.66
C GLY A 258 -14.45 20.13 -2.14
N LYS A 259 -14.50 18.97 -2.83
CA LYS A 259 -15.10 17.74 -2.32
C LYS A 259 -14.15 16.95 -1.41
N CYS A 260 -12.85 17.15 -1.62
CA CYS A 260 -11.80 16.44 -0.90
C CYS A 260 -10.89 17.37 -0.07
N HIS A 261 -10.85 18.67 -0.41
CA HIS A 261 -10.00 19.66 0.27
C HIS A 261 -10.83 20.79 0.87
N TYR A 262 -10.43 21.28 2.07
CA TYR A 262 -11.06 22.40 2.80
C TYR A 262 -10.02 23.30 3.43
#